data_e804689a9d852e5173ebe6ec6e0bc245
#
_entry.id   e804689a9d852e5173ebe6ec6e0bc245
#
_cell.length_a   1.000
_cell.length_b   1.000
_cell.length_c   1.000
_cell.angle_alpha   90.00
_cell.angle_beta   90.00
_cell.angle_gamma   90.00
#
_symmetry.space_group_name_H-M   'P 1'
#
loop_
_entity.id
_entity.type
_entity.pdbx_description
1 polymer ?
#
loop_
_entity_poly.entity_id
_entity_poly.type
_entity_poly.pdbx_seq_one_letter_code
_entity_poly.pdbx_strand_id
1 'polypeptide(L)'
;MRFKQLDKITEMVPGERISAFRHVNADEDYLRDHFPLFPVMPGVLMLEALYQASCWLIRATEGFENSVLMLKEAKNVKFADFMEPNQTLLISAEILKLEQDTVLIKATGSKGETVAVSARLVIGKSNLASRNEDLESLDVFLRDFLAGQLAKLTS
;
A
#
# COMPACT_ATOMS: atom_id res chain seq x y z
N MET A 1 -0.22 -12.97 -11.71
CA MET A 1 -0.79 -12.11 -10.63
C MET A 1 -0.20 -10.71 -10.71
N ARG A 2 -1.01 -9.73 -10.43
CA ARG A 2 -0.60 -8.33 -10.45
C ARG A 2 -0.08 -7.92 -9.07
N PHE A 3 1.16 -7.41 -8.99
CA PHE A 3 1.75 -6.99 -7.71
C PHE A 3 1.34 -5.56 -7.30
N LYS A 4 1.09 -4.68 -8.27
CA LYS A 4 0.61 -3.33 -7.97
C LYS A 4 -0.86 -3.40 -7.56
N GLN A 5 -1.16 -3.01 -6.33
CA GLN A 5 -2.51 -3.11 -5.76
C GLN A 5 -3.22 -1.76 -5.66
N LEU A 6 -2.72 -0.74 -6.34
CA LEU A 6 -3.39 0.56 -6.44
C LEU A 6 -3.58 0.92 -7.90
N ASP A 7 -4.77 1.40 -8.23
CA ASP A 7 -5.04 1.92 -9.57
C ASP A 7 -4.75 3.41 -9.62
N LYS A 8 -5.13 4.16 -8.58
CA LYS A 8 -4.91 5.60 -8.54
C LYS A 8 -4.90 6.11 -7.09
N ILE A 9 -4.10 7.15 -6.87
CA ILE A 9 -4.11 7.94 -5.64
C ILE A 9 -5.00 9.15 -5.91
N THR A 10 -6.05 9.33 -5.12
CA THR A 10 -7.03 10.40 -5.29
C THR A 10 -6.78 11.59 -4.39
N GLU A 11 -6.10 11.37 -3.26
CA GLU A 11 -5.69 12.45 -2.35
C GLU A 11 -4.36 12.10 -1.71
N MET A 12 -3.47 13.07 -1.64
CA MET A 12 -2.20 12.93 -0.95
C MET A 12 -1.94 14.19 -0.13
N VAL A 13 -1.89 14.04 1.18
CA VAL A 13 -1.51 15.12 2.10
C VAL A 13 -0.27 14.65 2.86
N PRO A 14 0.94 15.03 2.39
CA PRO A 14 2.18 14.59 3.04
C PRO A 14 2.19 14.91 4.53
N GLY A 15 2.67 13.97 5.33
CA GLY A 15 2.68 14.09 6.79
C GLY A 15 1.36 13.71 7.46
N GLU A 16 0.30 13.53 6.71
CA GLU A 16 -1.03 13.29 7.28
C GLU A 16 -1.70 12.02 6.73
N ARG A 17 -2.16 12.05 5.48
CA ARG A 17 -3.03 10.99 4.95
C ARG A 17 -2.93 10.80 3.45
N ILE A 18 -3.43 9.66 3.01
CA ILE A 18 -3.56 9.31 1.60
C ILE A 18 -4.93 8.66 1.37
N SER A 19 -5.51 8.92 0.21
CA SER A 19 -6.66 8.17 -0.30
C SER A 19 -6.34 7.63 -1.68
N ALA A 20 -6.74 6.39 -1.93
CA ALA A 20 -6.47 5.69 -3.18
C ALA A 20 -7.59 4.70 -3.46
N PHE A 21 -7.59 4.07 -4.62
CA PHE A 21 -8.51 2.98 -4.89
C PHE A 21 -7.87 1.86 -5.69
N ARG A 22 -8.48 0.70 -5.57
CA ARG A 22 -8.14 -0.52 -6.28
C ARG A 22 -9.42 -1.17 -6.79
N HIS A 23 -9.58 -1.22 -8.10
CA HIS A 23 -10.71 -1.90 -8.73
C HIS A 23 -10.36 -3.36 -8.96
N VAL A 24 -11.25 -4.28 -8.58
CA VAL A 24 -11.05 -5.72 -8.79
C VAL A 24 -11.63 -6.08 -10.15
N ASN A 25 -10.76 -6.34 -11.13
CA ASN A 25 -11.18 -6.73 -12.47
C ASN A 25 -11.59 -8.21 -12.48
N ALA A 26 -12.67 -8.53 -13.19
CA ALA A 26 -13.20 -9.89 -13.23
C ALA A 26 -12.25 -10.90 -13.92
N ASP A 27 -11.28 -10.42 -14.70
CA ASP A 27 -10.31 -11.24 -15.43
C ASP A 27 -9.03 -11.54 -14.66
N GLU A 28 -8.91 -11.09 -13.39
CA GLU A 28 -7.74 -11.38 -12.59
C GLU A 28 -7.62 -12.87 -12.31
N ASP A 29 -6.43 -13.42 -12.55
CA ASP A 29 -6.20 -14.85 -12.59
C ASP A 29 -6.52 -15.60 -11.28
N TYR A 30 -6.21 -15.01 -10.12
CA TYR A 30 -6.45 -15.64 -8.83
C TYR A 30 -7.95 -15.86 -8.54
N LEU A 31 -8.84 -15.13 -9.19
CA LEU A 31 -10.29 -15.29 -8.98
C LEU A 31 -10.83 -16.64 -9.42
N ARG A 32 -10.10 -17.36 -10.29
CA ARG A 32 -10.49 -18.70 -10.73
C ARG A 32 -10.37 -19.71 -9.60
N ASP A 33 -9.41 -19.51 -8.72
CA ASP A 33 -9.10 -20.46 -7.64
C ASP A 33 -9.64 -20.00 -6.28
N HIS A 34 -9.87 -18.72 -6.12
CA HIS A 34 -10.23 -18.13 -4.83
C HIS A 34 -11.57 -17.37 -4.90
N PHE A 35 -12.70 -17.99 -4.92
CA PHE A 35 -12.98 -19.44 -5.00
C PHE A 35 -13.76 -19.73 -6.29
N PRO A 36 -13.73 -20.97 -6.86
CA PRO A 36 -14.32 -21.22 -8.19
C PRO A 36 -15.80 -20.85 -8.35
N LEU A 37 -16.61 -21.03 -7.32
CA LEU A 37 -18.05 -20.70 -7.35
C LEU A 37 -18.40 -19.42 -6.59
N PHE A 38 -17.41 -18.82 -5.93
CA PHE A 38 -17.56 -17.55 -5.23
C PHE A 38 -16.24 -16.79 -5.30
N PRO A 39 -15.95 -16.18 -6.46
CA PRO A 39 -14.66 -15.48 -6.62
C PRO A 39 -14.59 -14.23 -5.78
N VAL A 40 -13.53 -14.12 -4.99
CA VAL A 40 -13.27 -12.97 -4.14
C VAL A 40 -11.78 -12.68 -4.11
N MET A 41 -11.45 -11.42 -3.95
CA MET A 41 -10.06 -10.99 -3.73
C MET A 41 -9.55 -11.57 -2.40
N PRO A 42 -8.40 -12.27 -2.39
CA PRO A 42 -7.82 -12.73 -1.12
C PRO A 42 -7.62 -11.57 -0.14
N GLY A 43 -7.96 -11.79 1.14
CA GLY A 43 -7.81 -10.77 2.16
C GLY A 43 -6.39 -10.21 2.25
N VAL A 44 -5.38 -11.06 2.05
CA VAL A 44 -3.98 -10.63 2.07
C VAL A 44 -3.65 -9.63 0.95
N LEU A 45 -4.36 -9.66 -0.16
CA LEU A 45 -4.18 -8.67 -1.24
C LEU A 45 -4.85 -7.33 -0.88
N MET A 46 -5.93 -7.35 -0.11
CA MET A 46 -6.48 -6.12 0.45
C MET A 46 -5.49 -5.49 1.43
N LEU A 47 -4.88 -6.31 2.29
CA LEU A 47 -3.85 -5.84 3.22
C LEU A 47 -2.64 -5.28 2.48
N GLU A 48 -2.23 -5.92 1.40
CA GLU A 48 -1.14 -5.44 0.55
C GLU A 48 -1.48 -4.08 -0.06
N ALA A 49 -2.72 -3.86 -0.48
CA ALA A 49 -3.15 -2.57 -0.98
C ALA A 49 -3.03 -1.46 0.08
N LEU A 50 -3.41 -1.76 1.33
CA LEU A 50 -3.22 -0.85 2.45
C LEU A 50 -1.74 -0.53 2.68
N TYR A 51 -0.90 -1.54 2.62
CA TYR A 51 0.54 -1.39 2.77
C TYR A 51 1.14 -0.50 1.66
N GLN A 52 0.78 -0.77 0.40
CA GLN A 52 1.29 0.02 -0.72
C GLN A 52 0.89 1.49 -0.63
N ALA A 53 -0.37 1.77 -0.28
CA ALA A 53 -0.82 3.14 -0.07
C ALA A 53 -0.03 3.82 1.05
N SER A 54 0.18 3.10 2.14
CA SER A 54 0.96 3.60 3.28
C SER A 54 2.41 3.92 2.89
N CYS A 55 3.02 3.08 2.06
CA CYS A 55 4.37 3.31 1.55
C CYS A 55 4.45 4.59 0.70
N TRP A 56 3.46 4.83 -0.16
CA TRP A 56 3.42 6.05 -0.95
C TRP A 56 3.28 7.30 -0.07
N LEU A 57 2.46 7.21 0.97
CA LEU A 57 2.32 8.29 1.93
C LEU A 57 3.65 8.61 2.63
N ILE A 58 4.37 7.59 3.08
CA ILE A 58 5.67 7.75 3.73
C ILE A 58 6.67 8.39 2.75
N ARG A 59 6.75 7.88 1.53
CA ARG A 59 7.66 8.41 0.51
C ARG A 59 7.40 9.87 0.21
N ALA A 60 6.13 10.23 0.01
CA ALA A 60 5.76 11.62 -0.24
C ALA A 60 6.04 12.52 0.96
N THR A 61 5.83 12.01 2.17
CA THR A 61 6.06 12.75 3.41
C THR A 61 7.54 13.09 3.61
N GLU A 62 8.42 12.16 3.28
CA GLU A 62 9.87 12.27 3.55
C GLU A 62 10.71 12.56 2.30
N GLY A 63 10.08 12.92 1.19
CA GLY A 63 10.81 13.28 -0.03
C GLY A 63 11.65 12.13 -0.59
N PHE A 64 11.19 10.89 -0.46
CA PHE A 64 11.90 9.69 -0.95
C PHE A 64 13.27 9.48 -0.29
N GLU A 65 13.43 9.90 0.96
CA GLU A 65 14.68 9.80 1.70
C GLU A 65 15.17 8.34 1.84
N ASN A 66 14.25 7.40 2.02
CA ASN A 66 14.58 5.98 2.18
C ASN A 66 14.12 5.18 0.96
N SER A 67 15.04 4.38 0.40
CA SER A 67 14.74 3.55 -0.77
C SER A 67 13.92 2.31 -0.42
N VAL A 68 14.02 1.82 0.81
CA VAL A 68 13.39 0.59 1.26
C VAL A 68 12.40 0.88 2.37
N LEU A 69 11.16 0.47 2.15
CA LEU A 69 10.11 0.45 3.16
C LEU A 69 9.68 -1.01 3.32
N MET A 70 9.68 -1.49 4.55
CA MET A 70 9.35 -2.89 4.84
C MET A 70 8.30 -2.97 5.93
N LEU A 71 7.29 -3.77 5.71
CA LEU A 71 6.29 -4.04 6.74
C LEU A 71 6.93 -4.85 7.86
N LYS A 72 7.06 -4.26 9.04
CA LYS A 72 7.63 -4.90 10.23
C LYS A 72 6.55 -5.64 11.01
N GLU A 73 5.36 -5.06 11.09
CA GLU A 73 4.27 -5.62 11.88
C GLU A 73 2.94 -5.10 11.36
N ALA A 74 1.94 -5.98 11.33
CA ALA A 74 0.56 -5.63 11.08
C ALA A 74 -0.25 -5.97 12.33
N LYS A 75 -0.84 -4.95 12.95
CA LYS A 75 -1.58 -5.07 14.21
C LYS A 75 -3.07 -4.90 13.96
N ASN A 76 -3.89 -5.61 14.76
CA ASN A 76 -5.34 -5.45 14.73
C ASN A 76 -5.93 -5.59 13.33
N VAL A 77 -5.40 -6.54 12.56
CA VAL A 77 -5.88 -6.80 11.21
C VAL A 77 -7.27 -7.41 11.28
N LYS A 78 -8.21 -6.78 10.60
CA LYS A 78 -9.59 -7.26 10.49
C LYS A 78 -9.98 -7.40 9.04
N PHE A 79 -10.46 -8.58 8.67
CA PHE A 79 -11.09 -8.83 7.38
C PHE A 79 -12.60 -8.94 7.63
N ALA A 80 -13.33 -7.87 7.36
CA ALA A 80 -14.73 -7.74 7.77
C ALA A 80 -15.72 -8.03 6.65
N ASP A 81 -15.27 -8.00 5.38
CA ASP A 81 -16.15 -8.26 4.24
C ASP A 81 -15.32 -8.73 3.05
N PHE A 82 -16.00 -9.30 2.06
CA PHE A 82 -15.40 -9.78 0.82
C PHE A 82 -15.31 -8.68 -0.23
N MET A 83 -14.30 -8.78 -1.09
CA MET A 83 -14.20 -7.98 -2.31
C MET A 83 -14.44 -8.88 -3.50
N GLU A 84 -15.56 -8.68 -4.16
CA GLU A 84 -15.98 -9.47 -5.32
C GLU A 84 -15.52 -8.80 -6.63
N PRO A 85 -15.51 -9.55 -7.76
CA PRO A 85 -15.19 -8.95 -9.05
C PRO A 85 -16.05 -7.72 -9.35
N ASN A 86 -15.45 -6.75 -10.00
CA ASN A 86 -16.07 -5.47 -10.38
C ASN A 86 -16.43 -4.54 -9.21
N GLN A 87 -16.00 -4.89 -8.00
CA GLN A 87 -16.08 -3.99 -6.86
C GLN A 87 -14.78 -3.16 -6.73
N THR A 88 -14.88 -2.01 -6.10
CA THR A 88 -13.75 -1.10 -5.90
C THR A 88 -13.44 -0.99 -4.41
N LEU A 89 -12.18 -1.26 -4.06
CA LEU A 89 -11.68 -1.04 -2.71
C LEU A 89 -11.21 0.41 -2.58
N LEU A 90 -11.86 1.16 -1.71
CA LEU A 90 -11.47 2.53 -1.39
C LEU A 90 -10.49 2.46 -0.21
N ILE A 91 -9.30 2.99 -0.40
CA ILE A 91 -8.20 2.88 0.56
C ILE A 91 -7.95 4.23 1.19
N SER A 92 -7.81 4.22 2.52
CA SER A 92 -7.49 5.39 3.32
C SER A 92 -6.40 5.01 4.31
N ALA A 93 -5.37 5.83 4.43
CA ALA A 93 -4.31 5.62 5.41
C ALA A 93 -3.89 6.95 6.02
N GLU A 94 -3.58 6.94 7.32
CA GLU A 94 -3.13 8.12 8.02
C GLU A 94 -1.95 7.80 8.92
N ILE A 95 -1.01 8.73 9.02
CA ILE A 95 0.15 8.59 9.90
C ILE A 95 -0.30 8.85 11.35
N LEU A 96 -0.10 7.85 12.21
CA LEU A 96 -0.34 7.99 13.65
C LEU A 96 0.92 8.43 14.39
N LYS A 97 2.08 7.91 13.98
CA LYS A 97 3.36 8.22 14.63
C LYS A 97 4.50 8.10 13.62
N LEU A 98 5.27 9.16 13.51
CA LEU A 98 6.45 9.22 12.64
C LEU A 98 7.69 9.21 13.52
N GLU A 99 8.49 8.15 13.40
CA GLU A 99 9.77 8.01 14.11
C GLU A 99 10.93 7.98 13.12
N GLN A 100 12.16 7.89 13.62
CA GLN A 100 13.35 7.88 12.76
C GLN A 100 13.41 6.66 11.85
N ASP A 101 13.16 5.46 12.40
CA ASP A 101 13.33 4.19 11.68
C ASP A 101 12.00 3.53 11.32
N THR A 102 10.90 3.97 11.89
CA THR A 102 9.57 3.36 11.67
C THR A 102 8.47 4.40 11.58
N VAL A 103 7.37 4.00 10.95
CA VAL A 103 6.15 4.79 10.89
C VAL A 103 4.98 3.89 11.28
N LEU A 104 4.13 4.37 12.18
CA LEU A 104 2.88 3.71 12.53
C LEU A 104 1.76 4.35 11.73
N ILE A 105 1.04 3.52 10.97
CA ILE A 105 -0.04 3.97 10.10
C ILE A 105 -1.32 3.20 10.43
N LYS A 106 -2.44 3.94 10.45
CA LYS A 106 -3.78 3.36 10.50
C LYS A 106 -4.32 3.34 9.07
N ALA A 107 -4.69 2.16 8.59
CA ALA A 107 -5.16 1.99 7.23
C ALA A 107 -6.49 1.22 7.18
N THR A 108 -7.34 1.61 6.26
CA THR A 108 -8.69 1.06 6.09
C THR A 108 -8.99 0.91 4.61
N GLY A 109 -9.60 -0.20 4.25
CA GLY A 109 -10.14 -0.43 2.92
C GLY A 109 -11.65 -0.66 3.02
N SER A 110 -12.42 0.02 2.17
CA SER A 110 -13.87 -0.09 2.20
C SER A 110 -14.45 -0.24 0.80
N LYS A 111 -15.64 -0.81 0.74
CA LYS A 111 -16.48 -0.80 -0.47
C LYS A 111 -17.72 0.02 -0.15
N GLY A 112 -17.83 1.20 -0.78
CA GLY A 112 -18.82 2.19 -0.37
C GLY A 112 -18.59 2.60 1.08
N GLU A 113 -19.62 2.46 1.92
CA GLU A 113 -19.56 2.79 3.34
C GLU A 113 -19.17 1.60 4.24
N THR A 114 -19.06 0.41 3.65
CA THR A 114 -18.75 -0.82 4.40
C THR A 114 -17.26 -1.06 4.45
N VAL A 115 -16.70 -1.13 5.65
CA VAL A 115 -15.29 -1.48 5.85
C VAL A 115 -15.10 -2.96 5.53
N ALA A 116 -14.16 -3.26 4.63
CA ALA A 116 -13.80 -4.62 4.25
C ALA A 116 -12.53 -5.09 4.96
N VAL A 117 -11.57 -4.19 5.18
CA VAL A 117 -10.31 -4.51 5.83
C VAL A 117 -9.82 -3.29 6.62
N SER A 118 -9.20 -3.54 7.77
CA SER A 118 -8.54 -2.50 8.55
C SER A 118 -7.31 -3.07 9.24
N ALA A 119 -6.32 -2.21 9.48
CA ALA A 119 -5.09 -2.62 10.16
C ALA A 119 -4.34 -1.40 10.68
N ARG A 120 -3.43 -1.65 11.63
CA ARG A 120 -2.35 -0.72 11.98
C ARG A 120 -1.06 -1.33 11.49
N LEU A 121 -0.31 -0.58 10.72
CA LEU A 121 0.91 -1.04 10.07
C LEU A 121 2.12 -0.33 10.66
N VAL A 122 3.11 -1.12 11.07
CA VAL A 122 4.43 -0.60 11.46
C VAL A 122 5.36 -0.84 10.29
N ILE A 123 5.79 0.24 9.65
CA ILE A 123 6.62 0.18 8.45
C ILE A 123 8.01 0.70 8.79
N GLY A 124 9.03 -0.15 8.55
CA GLY A 124 10.43 0.20 8.74
C GLY A 124 10.99 0.92 7.53
N LYS A 125 11.87 1.88 7.78
CA LYS A 125 12.52 2.72 6.75
C LYS A 125 14.01 2.45 6.75
N SER A 126 14.59 2.22 5.57
CA SER A 126 16.03 2.05 5.42
C SER A 126 16.48 2.30 3.99
N ASN A 127 17.78 2.32 3.79
CA ASN A 127 18.40 2.33 2.47
C ASN A 127 19.22 1.05 2.29
N LEU A 128 19.41 0.61 1.06
CA LEU A 128 20.24 -0.55 0.76
C LEU A 128 21.69 -0.31 1.16
N ALA A 129 22.16 0.93 1.07
CA ALA A 129 23.51 1.33 1.46
C ALA A 129 23.81 1.06 2.93
N SER A 130 22.78 1.01 3.81
CA SER A 130 22.97 0.66 5.22
C SER A 130 23.37 -0.81 5.43
N ARG A 131 23.10 -1.67 4.45
CA ARG A 131 23.52 -3.08 4.47
C ARG A 131 24.83 -3.29 3.71
N ASN A 132 25.02 -2.55 2.62
CA ASN A 132 26.19 -2.65 1.74
C ASN A 132 26.35 -1.32 1.03
N GLU A 133 27.46 -0.61 1.32
CA GLU A 133 27.78 0.70 0.72
C GLU A 133 27.80 0.67 -0.80
N ASP A 134 28.14 -0.47 -1.41
CA ASP A 134 28.18 -0.64 -2.88
C ASP A 134 26.79 -0.49 -3.51
N LEU A 135 25.72 -0.50 -2.72
CA LEU A 135 24.34 -0.38 -3.20
C LEU A 135 23.82 1.06 -3.19
N GLU A 136 24.66 2.06 -2.91
CA GLU A 136 24.22 3.46 -2.87
C GLU A 136 23.67 3.94 -4.23
N SER A 137 24.29 3.53 -5.32
CA SER A 137 23.81 3.88 -6.67
C SER A 137 22.43 3.26 -6.96
N LEU A 138 22.15 2.10 -6.41
CA LEU A 138 20.86 1.46 -6.52
C LEU A 138 19.79 2.21 -5.70
N ASP A 139 20.16 2.74 -4.52
CA ASP A 139 19.27 3.59 -3.74
C ASP A 139 18.85 4.83 -4.53
N VAL A 140 19.80 5.49 -5.20
CA VAL A 140 19.52 6.66 -6.05
C VAL A 140 18.57 6.28 -7.17
N PHE A 141 18.84 5.18 -7.86
CA PHE A 141 17.97 4.68 -8.92
C PHE A 141 16.56 4.39 -8.43
N LEU A 142 16.42 3.71 -7.29
CA LEU A 142 15.12 3.35 -6.72
C LEU A 142 14.32 4.59 -6.33
N ARG A 143 14.96 5.59 -5.74
CA ARG A 143 14.28 6.84 -5.38
C ARG A 143 13.71 7.54 -6.61
N ASP A 144 14.50 7.65 -7.68
CA ASP A 144 14.06 8.28 -8.93
C ASP A 144 12.95 7.48 -9.60
N PHE A 145 13.12 6.16 -9.65
CA PHE A 145 12.12 5.26 -10.22
C PHE A 145 10.77 5.36 -9.48
N LEU A 146 10.82 5.33 -8.14
CA LEU A 146 9.62 5.40 -7.31
C LEU A 146 8.93 6.77 -7.41
N ALA A 147 9.69 7.85 -7.50
CA ALA A 147 9.13 9.19 -7.72
C ALA A 147 8.35 9.24 -9.04
N GLY A 148 8.89 8.62 -10.09
CA GLY A 148 8.19 8.50 -11.38
C GLY A 148 6.92 7.66 -11.29
N GLN A 149 6.93 6.59 -10.50
CA GLN A 149 5.74 5.76 -10.28
C GLN A 149 4.65 6.53 -9.51
N LEU A 150 5.03 7.32 -8.51
CA LEU A 150 4.07 8.15 -7.78
C LEU A 150 3.39 9.16 -8.72
N ALA A 151 4.15 9.79 -9.60
CA ALA A 151 3.60 10.73 -10.58
C ALA A 151 2.53 10.07 -11.46
N LYS A 152 2.74 8.82 -11.86
CA LYS A 152 1.76 8.05 -12.65
C LYS A 152 0.49 7.73 -11.86
N LEU A 153 0.61 7.42 -10.58
CA LEU A 153 -0.53 7.09 -9.72
C LEU A 153 -1.39 8.33 -9.40
N THR A 154 -0.80 9.51 -9.43
CA THR A 154 -1.49 10.76 -9.09
C THR A 154 -2.01 11.53 -10.30
N SER A 155 -1.62 11.12 -11.50
CA SER A 155 -2.01 11.80 -12.75
C SER A 155 -3.44 11.51 -13.22
#